data_28a2297d0bbf50664908edcf6d91cc5a
#
_entry.id   28a2297d0bbf50664908edcf6d91cc5a
#
_cell.length_a   1.000
_cell.length_b   1.000
_cell.length_c   1.000
_cell.angle_alpha   90.00
_cell.angle_beta   90.00
_cell.angle_gamma   90.00
#
_symmetry.space_group_name_H-M   'P 1'
#
loop_
_entity.id
_entity.type
_entity.pdbx_description
1 polymer ?
#
loop_
_entity_poly.entity_id
_entity_poly.type
_entity_poly.pdbx_seq_one_letter_code
_entity_poly.pdbx_strand_id
1 'polypeptide(L)'
;MALAKQKPTTPGRRGMVKVVTPDLHKGKPHGPLLQAKKAISGRNNEGHITVRHRGGGHKRHYRIVDFKRDKDGIGAVIKQIEYDPNRSAHIALLVYSDGEHRYMIAPRGLTAGDKVMSGVGAGYNVGNCMPLRNISVGTVVHCIELKPGKGAQIARSAGASVQFIGKEGAYAQLRLRSGEMRKVHLDCRATIGQVGNSEHSLRKLGKAGAKRWRGIRPTVRGVAMNPVDHPHGGGEGRTSGGRDPVSPWGMPTKGYRTRSNKRTSSMIIRRRKK
;
A
#
# COMPACT_ATOMS: atom_id res chain seq x y z
N MET A 1 -15.24 2.55 10.95
CA MET A 1 -14.69 3.81 10.37
C MET A 1 -15.83 4.52 9.65
N ALA A 2 -15.87 5.85 9.71
CA ALA A 2 -16.92 6.64 9.08
C ALA A 2 -16.31 7.71 8.18
N LEU A 3 -17.03 8.09 7.11
CA LEU A 3 -16.68 9.22 6.26
C LEU A 3 -17.39 10.47 6.78
N ALA A 4 -16.63 11.53 7.03
CA ALA A 4 -17.17 12.83 7.46
C ALA A 4 -16.97 13.87 6.36
N LYS A 5 -18.08 14.39 5.83
CA LYS A 5 -18.06 15.60 4.99
C LYS A 5 -17.76 16.80 5.88
N GLN A 6 -16.90 17.69 5.42
CA GLN A 6 -16.61 18.92 6.15
C GLN A 6 -17.66 20.00 5.86
N LYS A 7 -17.94 20.86 6.85
CA LYS A 7 -18.81 22.02 6.64
C LYS A 7 -18.26 22.92 5.53
N PRO A 8 -19.08 23.39 4.60
CA PRO A 8 -18.64 24.16 3.41
C PRO A 8 -18.31 25.63 3.74
N THR A 9 -17.50 25.86 4.75
CA THR A 9 -17.16 27.22 5.22
C THR A 9 -16.17 27.94 4.29
N THR A 10 -15.44 27.21 3.45
CA THR A 10 -14.50 27.75 2.46
C THR A 10 -14.51 26.93 1.20
N PRO A 11 -14.09 27.46 0.02
CA PRO A 11 -14.00 26.69 -1.22
C PRO A 11 -13.21 25.38 -1.07
N GLY A 12 -12.12 25.39 -0.31
CA GLY A 12 -11.29 24.21 -0.06
C GLY A 12 -11.94 23.16 0.84
N ARG A 13 -12.90 23.54 1.69
CA ARG A 13 -13.62 22.61 2.58
C ARG A 13 -14.90 22.06 1.97
N ARG A 14 -15.50 22.76 1.00
CA ARG A 14 -16.77 22.38 0.36
C ARG A 14 -16.77 20.95 -0.18
N GLY A 15 -15.69 20.54 -0.85
CA GLY A 15 -15.55 19.18 -1.41
C GLY A 15 -14.70 18.22 -0.56
N MET A 16 -14.37 18.59 0.69
CA MET A 16 -13.48 17.78 1.52
C MET A 16 -14.25 16.67 2.25
N VAL A 17 -13.75 15.44 2.14
CA VAL A 17 -14.24 14.26 2.88
C VAL A 17 -13.06 13.65 3.63
N LYS A 18 -13.20 13.47 4.94
CA LYS A 18 -12.22 12.83 5.81
C LYS A 18 -12.68 11.43 6.21
N VAL A 19 -11.74 10.52 6.40
CA VAL A 19 -11.97 9.27 7.11
C VAL A 19 -11.80 9.55 8.60
N VAL A 20 -12.78 9.17 9.39
CA VAL A 20 -12.76 9.29 10.85
C VAL A 20 -12.46 7.92 11.43
N THR A 21 -11.41 7.83 12.22
CA THR A 21 -10.99 6.62 12.91
C THR A 21 -10.82 6.97 14.39
N PRO A 22 -11.86 6.76 15.22
CA PRO A 22 -11.83 7.16 16.64
C PRO A 22 -10.75 6.39 17.42
N ASP A 23 -10.52 5.13 17.06
CA ASP A 23 -9.64 4.19 17.75
C ASP A 23 -8.14 4.42 17.50
N LEU A 24 -7.79 5.44 16.69
CA LEU A 24 -6.39 5.78 16.46
C LEU A 24 -5.77 6.49 17.65
N HIS A 25 -4.59 6.01 18.04
CA HIS A 25 -3.76 6.67 19.05
C HIS A 25 -3.42 8.10 18.62
N LYS A 26 -3.68 9.06 19.50
CA LYS A 26 -3.46 10.51 19.25
C LYS A 26 -2.11 11.01 19.75
N GLY A 27 -1.37 10.17 20.46
CA GLY A 27 -0.06 10.50 21.03
C GLY A 27 1.09 10.38 20.02
N LYS A 28 2.31 10.49 20.55
CA LYS A 28 3.53 10.32 19.77
C LYS A 28 3.74 8.84 19.42
N PRO A 29 4.32 8.54 18.24
CA PRO A 29 4.69 7.17 17.88
C PRO A 29 5.83 6.66 18.77
N HIS A 30 6.02 5.34 18.81
CA HIS A 30 7.07 4.70 19.60
C HIS A 30 8.46 5.07 19.06
N GLY A 31 9.23 5.86 19.83
CA GLY A 31 10.50 6.48 19.43
C GLY A 31 11.55 5.50 18.88
N PRO A 32 11.85 4.38 19.58
CA PRO A 32 12.87 3.42 19.14
C PRO A 32 12.63 2.80 17.75
N LEU A 33 11.37 2.76 17.30
CA LEU A 33 10.98 2.24 15.98
C LEU A 33 10.88 3.32 14.90
N LEU A 34 11.42 4.52 15.15
CA LEU A 34 11.44 5.62 14.19
C LEU A 34 12.82 5.79 13.58
N GLN A 35 12.85 5.99 12.25
CA GLN A 35 14.06 6.36 11.52
C GLN A 35 13.87 7.68 10.78
N ALA A 36 14.94 8.46 10.66
CA ALA A 36 14.93 9.65 9.83
C ALA A 36 14.71 9.28 8.36
N LYS A 37 13.81 10.01 7.68
CA LYS A 37 13.53 9.81 6.27
C LYS A 37 13.91 11.05 5.49
N LYS A 38 15.03 10.99 4.76
CA LYS A 38 15.45 12.05 3.84
C LYS A 38 14.49 12.10 2.64
N ALA A 39 14.10 13.31 2.22
CA ALA A 39 13.29 13.53 1.04
C ALA A 39 14.22 13.64 -0.19
N ILE A 40 14.13 12.68 -1.11
CA ILE A 40 14.92 12.64 -2.35
C ILE A 40 14.27 13.51 -3.44
N SER A 41 13.00 13.85 -3.30
CA SER A 41 12.23 14.68 -4.23
C SER A 41 12.23 14.19 -5.69
N GLY A 42 12.34 12.89 -5.89
CA GLY A 42 12.34 12.26 -7.22
C GLY A 42 13.63 12.42 -8.01
N ARG A 43 14.76 12.75 -7.34
CA ARG A 43 16.10 12.86 -7.96
C ARG A 43 16.91 11.59 -7.73
N ASN A 44 17.82 11.31 -8.65
CA ASN A 44 18.83 10.27 -8.50
C ASN A 44 20.07 10.82 -7.70
N ASN A 45 21.15 10.04 -7.64
CA ASN A 45 22.42 10.41 -6.99
C ASN A 45 23.10 11.59 -7.66
N GLU A 46 22.89 11.82 -8.97
CA GLU A 46 23.44 12.92 -9.76
C GLU A 46 22.59 14.19 -9.71
N GLY A 47 21.45 14.16 -9.01
CA GLY A 47 20.51 15.29 -8.90
C GLY A 47 19.50 15.41 -10.05
N HIS A 48 19.55 14.54 -11.05
CA HIS A 48 18.59 14.52 -12.16
C HIS A 48 17.22 13.99 -11.72
N ILE A 49 16.15 14.56 -12.30
CA ILE A 49 14.77 14.13 -12.02
C ILE A 49 14.49 12.81 -12.74
N THR A 50 14.39 11.73 -11.97
CA THR A 50 14.02 10.38 -12.46
C THR A 50 12.55 10.03 -12.23
N VAL A 51 11.92 10.65 -11.22
CA VAL A 51 10.49 10.50 -10.93
C VAL A 51 9.86 11.89 -10.88
N ARG A 52 9.09 12.24 -11.90
CA ARG A 52 8.43 13.54 -12.01
C ARG A 52 7.34 13.73 -10.96
N HIS A 53 6.97 14.97 -10.70
CA HIS A 53 5.86 15.39 -9.83
C HIS A 53 6.02 14.94 -8.37
N ARG A 54 7.25 14.78 -7.91
CA ARG A 54 7.59 14.47 -6.51
C ARG A 54 8.41 15.59 -5.91
N GLY A 55 8.19 15.87 -4.63
CA GLY A 55 8.98 16.84 -3.88
C GLY A 55 8.12 17.75 -3.00
N GLY A 56 8.79 18.42 -2.07
CA GLY A 56 8.14 19.16 -0.99
C GLY A 56 7.36 18.22 -0.07
N GLY A 57 6.36 18.77 0.61
CA GLY A 57 5.54 18.04 1.55
C GLY A 57 6.06 18.08 2.98
N HIS A 58 5.26 17.60 3.91
CA HIS A 58 5.58 17.60 5.32
C HIS A 58 6.71 16.62 5.64
N LYS A 59 7.65 17.01 6.55
CA LYS A 59 8.70 16.12 7.06
C LYS A 59 8.08 14.87 7.70
N ARG A 60 8.66 13.69 7.42
CA ARG A 60 8.16 12.40 7.90
C ARG A 60 9.29 11.59 8.48
N HIS A 61 8.98 10.83 9.54
CA HIS A 61 9.82 9.74 10.01
C HIS A 61 9.32 8.43 9.42
N TYR A 62 10.24 7.53 9.09
CA TYR A 62 9.89 6.17 8.71
C TYR A 62 9.57 5.36 9.97
N ARG A 63 8.58 4.46 9.90
CA ARG A 63 8.27 3.48 10.94
C ARG A 63 8.85 2.14 10.52
N ILE A 64 9.66 1.55 11.38
CA ILE A 64 10.19 0.21 11.16
C ILE A 64 9.04 -0.76 11.37
N VAL A 65 8.52 -1.31 10.28
CA VAL A 65 7.41 -2.28 10.31
C VAL A 65 7.98 -3.67 10.07
N ASP A 66 7.62 -4.60 10.93
CA ASP A 66 7.97 -6.00 10.80
C ASP A 66 7.14 -6.64 9.68
N PHE A 67 7.77 -6.81 8.52
CA PHE A 67 7.18 -7.51 7.37
C PHE A 67 7.55 -8.99 7.34
N LYS A 68 8.51 -9.44 8.14
CA LYS A 68 8.92 -10.84 8.18
C LYS A 68 8.05 -11.67 9.13
N ARG A 69 7.68 -11.06 10.26
CA ARG A 69 6.90 -11.74 11.30
C ARG A 69 7.58 -13.05 11.75
N ASP A 70 8.91 -12.98 11.92
CA ASP A 70 9.80 -14.12 12.17
C ASP A 70 9.85 -14.58 13.63
N LYS A 71 9.16 -13.89 14.52
CA LYS A 71 9.10 -14.22 15.96
C LYS A 71 7.99 -15.25 16.20
N ASP A 72 8.33 -16.51 15.96
CA ASP A 72 7.40 -17.64 16.04
C ASP A 72 7.16 -18.12 17.46
N GLY A 73 5.94 -18.57 17.74
CA GLY A 73 5.55 -19.17 19.03
C GLY A 73 5.40 -18.18 20.18
N ILE A 74 5.81 -16.92 20.00
CA ILE A 74 5.74 -15.90 21.06
C ILE A 74 4.50 -15.03 20.81
N GLY A 75 3.60 -14.98 21.81
CA GLY A 75 2.40 -14.15 21.75
C GLY A 75 2.73 -12.67 21.90
N ALA A 76 1.98 -11.84 21.22
CA ALA A 76 2.06 -10.38 21.35
C ALA A 76 0.66 -9.79 21.55
N VAL A 77 0.59 -8.68 22.29
CA VAL A 77 -0.64 -7.91 22.50
C VAL A 77 -0.54 -6.60 21.70
N ILE A 78 -1.64 -6.20 21.07
CA ILE A 78 -1.75 -4.90 20.41
C ILE A 78 -1.88 -3.83 21.49
N LYS A 79 -0.85 -3.00 21.66
CA LYS A 79 -0.87 -1.88 22.60
C LYS A 79 -1.74 -0.73 22.09
N GLN A 80 -1.57 -0.37 20.81
CA GLN A 80 -2.28 0.74 20.18
C GLN A 80 -2.22 0.66 18.65
N ILE A 81 -3.18 1.32 17.97
CA ILE A 81 -3.18 1.48 16.51
C ILE A 81 -2.78 2.92 16.19
N GLU A 82 -1.82 3.10 15.28
CA GLU A 82 -1.24 4.39 14.96
C GLU A 82 -1.41 4.78 13.49
N TYR A 83 -1.45 6.08 13.24
CA TYR A 83 -1.36 6.65 11.90
C TYR A 83 0.08 6.62 11.40
N ASP A 84 0.30 6.10 10.19
CA ASP A 84 1.60 6.18 9.50
C ASP A 84 1.49 7.10 8.26
N PRO A 85 2.25 8.23 8.20
CA PRO A 85 2.24 9.13 7.06
C PRO A 85 2.92 8.54 5.80
N ASN A 86 3.59 7.39 5.91
CA ASN A 86 4.33 6.77 4.81
C ASN A 86 3.49 5.78 4.00
N ARG A 87 2.36 5.34 4.55
CA ARG A 87 1.47 4.36 3.91
C ARG A 87 0.00 4.71 4.07
N SER A 88 -0.84 4.05 3.32
CA SER A 88 -2.29 4.24 3.40
C SER A 88 -2.94 3.46 4.54
N ALA A 89 -2.35 2.31 4.92
CA ALA A 89 -2.79 1.49 6.04
C ALA A 89 -2.34 2.09 7.38
N HIS A 90 -3.10 1.85 8.45
CA HIS A 90 -2.66 2.07 9.82
C HIS A 90 -1.70 0.96 10.24
N ILE A 91 -0.93 1.22 11.30
CA ILE A 91 0.00 0.27 11.90
C ILE A 91 -0.42 -0.02 13.34
N ALA A 92 -0.19 -1.23 13.81
CA ALA A 92 -0.41 -1.64 15.19
C ALA A 92 0.94 -1.81 15.89
N LEU A 93 1.08 -1.22 17.07
CA LEU A 93 2.22 -1.43 17.94
C LEU A 93 1.97 -2.70 18.77
N LEU A 94 2.80 -3.70 18.56
CA LEU A 94 2.82 -4.96 19.30
C LEU A 94 3.76 -4.88 20.49
N VAL A 95 3.36 -5.49 21.59
CA VAL A 95 4.21 -5.79 22.73
C VAL A 95 4.23 -7.30 22.89
N TYR A 96 5.37 -7.90 22.68
CA TYR A 96 5.58 -9.33 22.85
C TYR A 96 5.73 -9.68 24.33
N SER A 97 5.49 -10.93 24.69
CA SER A 97 5.61 -11.40 26.09
C SER A 97 7.03 -11.26 26.65
N ASP A 98 8.05 -11.17 25.81
CA ASP A 98 9.44 -10.91 26.18
C ASP A 98 9.80 -9.41 26.25
N GLY A 99 8.80 -8.51 26.12
CA GLY A 99 8.99 -7.06 26.20
C GLY A 99 9.41 -6.38 24.91
N GLU A 100 9.72 -7.12 23.82
CA GLU A 100 10.06 -6.50 22.53
C GLU A 100 8.86 -5.80 21.91
N HIS A 101 9.09 -4.63 21.34
CA HIS A 101 8.08 -3.87 20.62
C HIS A 101 8.34 -3.97 19.11
N ARG A 102 7.29 -4.26 18.31
CA ARG A 102 7.35 -4.21 16.84
C ARG A 102 6.09 -3.57 16.27
N TYR A 103 6.21 -2.92 15.11
CA TYR A 103 5.05 -2.51 14.33
C TYR A 103 4.63 -3.58 13.33
N MET A 104 3.33 -3.78 13.17
CA MET A 104 2.74 -4.54 12.06
C MET A 104 1.72 -3.68 11.30
N ILE A 105 1.36 -4.08 10.08
CA ILE A 105 0.19 -3.51 9.39
C ILE A 105 -1.07 -3.91 10.15
N ALA A 106 -1.89 -2.93 10.51
CA ALA A 106 -3.12 -3.17 11.27
C ALA A 106 -4.20 -3.82 10.37
N PRO A 107 -4.64 -5.05 10.66
CA PRO A 107 -5.78 -5.66 10.00
C PRO A 107 -7.10 -4.97 10.36
N ARG A 108 -8.11 -5.21 9.55
CA ARG A 108 -9.48 -4.77 9.84
C ARG A 108 -10.06 -5.59 10.98
N GLY A 109 -10.68 -4.90 11.95
CA GLY A 109 -11.37 -5.53 13.08
C GLY A 109 -10.53 -5.74 14.31
N LEU A 110 -9.20 -5.56 14.25
CA LEU A 110 -8.36 -5.60 15.43
C LEU A 110 -8.35 -4.26 16.18
N THR A 111 -8.31 -4.34 17.49
CA THR A 111 -8.31 -3.22 18.44
C THR A 111 -7.14 -3.35 19.44
N ALA A 112 -6.93 -2.33 20.24
CA ALA A 112 -5.98 -2.41 21.35
C ALA A 112 -6.46 -3.48 22.36
N GLY A 113 -5.53 -4.29 22.86
CA GLY A 113 -5.80 -5.42 23.76
C GLY A 113 -5.87 -6.79 23.06
N ASP A 114 -6.11 -6.83 21.74
CA ASP A 114 -6.16 -8.09 21.00
C ASP A 114 -4.80 -8.78 20.96
N LYS A 115 -4.83 -10.11 20.97
CA LYS A 115 -3.63 -10.95 20.93
C LYS A 115 -3.36 -11.43 19.51
N VAL A 116 -2.09 -11.42 19.11
CA VAL A 116 -1.62 -11.92 17.83
C VAL A 116 -0.37 -12.78 18.01
N MET A 117 -0.22 -13.77 17.14
CA MET A 117 0.92 -14.70 17.18
C MET A 117 1.41 -14.99 15.75
N SER A 118 2.65 -15.41 15.64
CA SER A 118 3.25 -15.87 14.38
C SER A 118 3.74 -17.30 14.51
N GLY A 119 3.83 -18.02 13.40
CA GLY A 119 4.35 -19.38 13.32
C GLY A 119 3.31 -20.44 13.00
N VAL A 120 3.76 -21.69 12.95
CA VAL A 120 2.91 -22.83 12.55
C VAL A 120 1.80 -23.11 13.57
N GLY A 121 2.05 -22.87 14.86
CA GLY A 121 1.09 -23.05 15.94
C GLY A 121 0.13 -21.86 16.15
N ALA A 122 0.21 -20.83 15.34
CA ALA A 122 -0.71 -19.69 15.44
C ALA A 122 -2.12 -20.11 15.00
N GLY A 123 -3.13 -19.83 15.83
CA GLY A 123 -4.53 -20.09 15.49
C GLY A 123 -5.03 -19.26 14.31
N TYR A 124 -6.22 -19.59 13.78
CA TYR A 124 -6.85 -18.91 12.63
C TYR A 124 -7.47 -17.54 12.98
N ASN A 125 -6.88 -16.81 13.90
CA ASN A 125 -7.36 -15.49 14.29
C ASN A 125 -6.84 -14.40 13.36
N VAL A 126 -7.63 -13.34 13.15
CA VAL A 126 -7.23 -12.16 12.37
C VAL A 126 -5.95 -11.57 12.97
N GLY A 127 -4.97 -11.24 12.11
CA GLY A 127 -3.67 -10.70 12.53
C GLY A 127 -2.58 -11.75 12.80
N ASN A 128 -2.94 -13.02 12.92
CA ASN A 128 -1.96 -14.09 13.04
C ASN A 128 -1.27 -14.34 11.69
N CYS A 129 0.03 -14.66 11.76
CA CYS A 129 0.87 -14.86 10.59
C CYS A 129 1.42 -16.29 10.58
N MET A 130 1.22 -16.99 9.48
CA MET A 130 1.70 -18.36 9.33
C MET A 130 2.06 -18.68 7.87
N PRO A 131 2.81 -19.76 7.60
CA PRO A 131 3.04 -20.25 6.24
C PRO A 131 1.72 -20.60 5.54
N LEU A 132 1.62 -20.34 4.24
CA LEU A 132 0.43 -20.64 3.42
C LEU A 132 0.04 -22.13 3.46
N ARG A 133 1.01 -23.02 3.69
CA ARG A 133 0.75 -24.46 3.85
C ARG A 133 -0.22 -24.76 5.00
N ASN A 134 -0.16 -23.95 6.06
CA ASN A 134 -0.97 -24.10 7.28
C ASN A 134 -2.31 -23.34 7.21
N ILE A 135 -2.52 -22.51 6.18
CA ILE A 135 -3.76 -21.76 6.00
C ILE A 135 -4.77 -22.59 5.22
N SER A 136 -6.03 -22.56 5.63
CA SER A 136 -7.15 -23.21 4.94
C SER A 136 -7.49 -22.50 3.63
N VAL A 137 -7.85 -23.29 2.61
CA VAL A 137 -8.39 -22.76 1.35
C VAL A 137 -9.67 -21.96 1.62
N GLY A 138 -9.88 -20.89 0.85
CA GLY A 138 -10.99 -19.97 1.05
C GLY A 138 -10.70 -18.79 1.98
N THR A 139 -9.64 -18.88 2.79
CA THR A 139 -9.27 -17.82 3.75
C THR A 139 -8.84 -16.55 3.04
N VAL A 140 -9.26 -15.41 3.58
CA VAL A 140 -8.80 -14.08 3.17
C VAL A 140 -7.52 -13.74 3.92
N VAL A 141 -6.47 -13.38 3.17
CA VAL A 141 -5.14 -13.07 3.71
C VAL A 141 -4.59 -11.76 3.17
N HIS A 142 -3.62 -11.20 3.86
CA HIS A 142 -2.87 -10.00 3.46
C HIS A 142 -1.40 -10.12 3.85
N CYS A 143 -0.58 -9.13 3.53
CA CYS A 143 0.86 -9.12 3.85
C CYS A 143 1.57 -10.43 3.46
N ILE A 144 1.42 -10.84 2.18
CA ILE A 144 1.92 -12.11 1.69
C ILE A 144 3.34 -11.95 1.16
N GLU A 145 4.20 -12.92 1.46
CA GLU A 145 5.52 -13.04 0.87
C GLU A 145 5.45 -13.55 -0.57
N LEU A 146 6.46 -13.21 -1.38
CA LEU A 146 6.67 -13.76 -2.72
C LEU A 146 7.76 -14.83 -2.76
N LYS A 147 8.66 -14.78 -1.78
CA LYS A 147 9.71 -15.79 -1.52
C LYS A 147 9.75 -16.02 -0.02
N PRO A 148 9.93 -17.27 0.44
CA PRO A 148 10.02 -17.56 1.86
C PRO A 148 11.10 -16.72 2.56
N GLY A 149 10.77 -16.17 3.72
CA GLY A 149 11.68 -15.38 4.57
C GLY A 149 12.05 -13.98 4.04
N LYS A 150 11.54 -13.57 2.87
CA LYS A 150 11.82 -12.24 2.31
C LYS A 150 11.00 -11.13 2.97
N GLY A 151 9.95 -11.48 3.65
CA GLY A 151 8.97 -10.54 4.20
C GLY A 151 7.85 -10.17 3.23
N ALA A 152 6.76 -9.67 3.77
CA ALA A 152 5.53 -9.38 3.05
C ALA A 152 5.73 -8.36 1.91
N GLN A 153 5.20 -8.67 0.73
CA GLN A 153 5.30 -7.84 -0.48
C GLN A 153 3.94 -7.55 -1.13
N ILE A 154 2.96 -8.45 -1.01
CA ILE A 154 1.63 -8.32 -1.61
C ILE A 154 0.61 -7.91 -0.54
N ALA A 155 -0.43 -7.17 -0.93
CA ALA A 155 -1.58 -6.78 -0.12
C ALA A 155 -1.21 -6.05 1.19
N ARG A 156 -0.44 -4.96 1.10
CA ARG A 156 -0.01 -4.12 2.23
C ARG A 156 -0.73 -2.78 2.32
N SER A 157 -1.44 -2.39 1.27
CA SER A 157 -2.14 -1.10 1.22
C SER A 157 -3.49 -1.16 1.95
N ALA A 158 -4.03 -0.02 2.36
CA ALA A 158 -5.34 0.09 2.98
C ALA A 158 -6.43 -0.66 2.21
N GLY A 159 -7.22 -1.47 2.91
CA GLY A 159 -8.29 -2.28 2.34
C GLY A 159 -7.85 -3.36 1.36
N ALA A 160 -6.54 -3.68 1.29
CA ALA A 160 -6.07 -4.75 0.43
C ALA A 160 -6.31 -6.11 1.06
N SER A 161 -6.70 -7.07 0.23
CA SER A 161 -6.89 -8.47 0.60
C SER A 161 -6.60 -9.37 -0.59
N VAL A 162 -6.31 -10.62 -0.32
CA VAL A 162 -6.09 -11.69 -1.30
C VAL A 162 -6.86 -12.91 -0.84
N GLN A 163 -7.53 -13.57 -1.75
CA GLN A 163 -8.24 -14.80 -1.48
C GLN A 163 -7.32 -16.00 -1.77
N PHE A 164 -7.17 -16.88 -0.82
CA PHE A 164 -6.47 -18.14 -0.99
C PHE A 164 -7.43 -19.15 -1.63
N ILE A 165 -7.16 -19.56 -2.89
CA ILE A 165 -8.10 -20.38 -3.67
C ILE A 165 -7.80 -21.85 -3.59
N GLY A 166 -6.52 -22.24 -3.58
CA GLY A 166 -6.14 -23.64 -3.61
C GLY A 166 -4.65 -23.87 -3.39
N LYS A 167 -4.31 -25.14 -3.20
CA LYS A 167 -2.94 -25.66 -3.12
C LYS A 167 -2.70 -26.59 -4.30
N GLU A 168 -1.56 -26.48 -4.96
CA GLU A 168 -1.15 -27.32 -6.09
C GLU A 168 0.34 -27.61 -5.97
N GLY A 169 0.70 -28.86 -5.65
CA GLY A 169 2.09 -29.24 -5.37
C GLY A 169 2.72 -28.36 -4.28
N ALA A 170 3.83 -27.73 -4.59
CA ALA A 170 4.55 -26.82 -3.68
C ALA A 170 4.01 -25.39 -3.68
N TYR A 171 2.91 -25.10 -4.38
CA TYR A 171 2.43 -23.74 -4.58
C TYR A 171 1.00 -23.53 -4.09
N ALA A 172 0.78 -22.34 -3.54
CA ALA A 172 -0.53 -21.77 -3.22
C ALA A 172 -1.05 -20.97 -4.41
N GLN A 173 -2.31 -21.14 -4.76
CA GLN A 173 -3.01 -20.31 -5.75
C GLN A 173 -3.72 -19.16 -5.07
N LEU A 174 -3.36 -17.93 -5.44
CA LEU A 174 -3.85 -16.70 -4.85
C LEU A 174 -4.60 -15.85 -5.88
N ARG A 175 -5.80 -15.38 -5.52
CA ARG A 175 -6.57 -14.41 -6.31
C ARG A 175 -6.35 -13.03 -5.72
N LEU A 176 -5.64 -12.18 -6.44
CA LEU A 176 -5.39 -10.81 -6.06
C LEU A 176 -6.64 -9.93 -6.26
N ARG A 177 -6.69 -8.79 -5.59
CA ARG A 177 -7.78 -7.79 -5.75
C ARG A 177 -7.96 -7.32 -7.20
N SER A 178 -6.91 -7.34 -8.01
CA SER A 178 -6.96 -7.01 -9.45
C SER A 178 -7.65 -8.09 -10.30
N GLY A 179 -7.98 -9.26 -9.74
CA GLY A 179 -8.45 -10.43 -10.46
C GLY A 179 -7.35 -11.33 -11.05
N GLU A 180 -6.08 -10.94 -10.92
CA GLU A 180 -4.95 -11.80 -11.30
C GLU A 180 -4.89 -13.02 -10.39
N MET A 181 -4.74 -14.21 -10.97
CA MET A 181 -4.45 -15.45 -10.24
C MET A 181 -2.96 -15.75 -10.34
N ARG A 182 -2.33 -16.00 -9.20
CA ARG A 182 -0.89 -16.16 -9.10
C ARG A 182 -0.51 -17.32 -8.19
N LYS A 183 0.56 -18.04 -8.58
CA LYS A 183 1.22 -19.05 -7.76
C LYS A 183 2.24 -18.39 -6.82
N VAL A 184 2.28 -18.86 -5.56
CA VAL A 184 3.28 -18.47 -4.56
C VAL A 184 3.65 -19.72 -3.77
N HIS A 185 4.92 -19.86 -3.38
CA HIS A 185 5.38 -21.03 -2.65
C HIS A 185 4.62 -21.22 -1.32
N LEU A 186 4.30 -22.46 -0.94
CA LEU A 186 3.51 -22.75 0.26
C LEU A 186 4.21 -22.36 1.56
N ASP A 187 5.54 -22.28 1.58
CA ASP A 187 6.30 -21.82 2.75
C ASP A 187 6.36 -20.30 2.89
N CYS A 188 5.83 -19.55 1.91
CA CYS A 188 5.64 -18.11 2.07
C CYS A 188 4.62 -17.82 3.16
N ARG A 189 4.94 -16.85 4.02
CA ARG A 189 4.06 -16.41 5.09
C ARG A 189 2.98 -15.45 4.59
N ALA A 190 1.83 -15.52 5.24
CA ALA A 190 0.74 -14.58 5.05
C ALA A 190 0.06 -14.28 6.40
N THR A 191 -0.54 -13.11 6.51
CA THR A 191 -1.32 -12.72 7.69
C THR A 191 -2.81 -12.90 7.40
N ILE A 192 -3.54 -13.49 8.34
CA ILE A 192 -4.98 -13.74 8.21
C ILE A 192 -5.76 -12.43 8.30
N GLY A 193 -6.76 -12.29 7.45
CA GLY A 193 -7.67 -11.13 7.40
C GLY A 193 -7.35 -10.15 6.28
N GLN A 194 -7.98 -8.99 6.33
CA GLN A 194 -7.87 -7.89 5.39
C GLN A 194 -7.17 -6.71 6.04
N VAL A 195 -6.42 -5.93 5.29
CA VAL A 195 -5.82 -4.67 5.79
C VAL A 195 -6.91 -3.66 6.17
N GLY A 196 -6.76 -3.01 7.31
CA GLY A 196 -7.67 -1.97 7.79
C GLY A 196 -7.70 -0.71 6.91
N ASN A 197 -8.48 0.31 7.35
CA ASN A 197 -8.62 1.61 6.68
C ASN A 197 -9.13 1.51 5.21
N SER A 198 -10.10 0.64 4.95
CA SER A 198 -10.65 0.38 3.60
C SER A 198 -11.21 1.64 2.92
N GLU A 199 -11.74 2.59 3.71
CA GLU A 199 -12.32 3.85 3.25
C GLU A 199 -11.28 4.91 2.83
N HIS A 200 -9.99 4.61 2.98
CA HIS A 200 -8.90 5.55 2.64
C HIS A 200 -9.00 6.10 1.21
N SER A 201 -9.45 5.31 0.24
CA SER A 201 -9.61 5.72 -1.16
C SER A 201 -10.80 6.66 -1.38
N LEU A 202 -11.80 6.66 -0.48
CA LEU A 202 -13.02 7.46 -0.57
C LEU A 202 -12.82 8.89 -0.06
N ARG A 203 -11.70 9.19 0.58
CA ARG A 203 -11.40 10.55 1.04
C ARG A 203 -11.21 11.52 -0.12
N LYS A 204 -11.70 12.74 0.06
CA LYS A 204 -11.49 13.85 -0.88
C LYS A 204 -10.67 14.95 -0.22
N LEU A 205 -9.62 15.41 -0.90
CA LEU A 205 -8.66 16.37 -0.34
C LEU A 205 -9.18 17.80 -0.30
N GLY A 206 -10.13 18.14 -1.17
CA GLY A 206 -10.81 19.43 -1.24
C GLY A 206 -9.99 20.55 -1.90
N LYS A 207 -8.66 20.57 -1.77
CA LYS A 207 -7.79 21.62 -2.31
C LYS A 207 -6.44 21.11 -2.82
N ALA A 208 -5.85 21.82 -3.77
CA ALA A 208 -4.55 21.49 -4.38
C ALA A 208 -3.41 21.50 -3.34
N GLY A 209 -3.41 22.41 -2.37
CA GLY A 209 -2.43 22.47 -1.30
C GLY A 209 -2.36 21.18 -0.48
N ALA A 210 -3.49 20.47 -0.29
CA ALA A 210 -3.50 19.20 0.41
C ALA A 210 -2.73 18.07 -0.33
N LYS A 211 -2.62 18.13 -1.67
CA LYS A 211 -1.72 17.29 -2.46
C LYS A 211 -0.26 17.71 -2.27
N ARG A 212 0.01 19.03 -2.24
CA ARG A 212 1.35 19.57 -2.02
C ARG A 212 1.93 19.12 -0.67
N TRP A 213 1.14 19.17 0.40
CA TRP A 213 1.56 18.69 1.73
C TRP A 213 1.97 17.21 1.75
N ARG A 214 1.50 16.42 0.79
CA ARG A 214 1.85 14.99 0.62
C ARG A 214 3.06 14.75 -0.26
N GLY A 215 3.69 15.81 -0.76
CA GLY A 215 4.85 15.73 -1.64
C GLY A 215 4.51 15.48 -3.10
N ILE A 216 3.26 15.74 -3.51
CA ILE A 216 2.83 15.64 -4.91
C ILE A 216 2.88 17.03 -5.53
N ARG A 217 3.73 17.23 -6.52
CA ARG A 217 3.85 18.48 -7.29
C ARG A 217 2.75 18.56 -8.36
N PRO A 218 2.43 19.76 -8.87
CA PRO A 218 1.50 19.94 -9.98
C PRO A 218 1.93 19.19 -11.22
N THR A 219 0.95 18.75 -12.02
CA THR A 219 1.16 18.08 -13.31
C THR A 219 0.59 18.95 -14.41
N VAL A 220 1.39 19.23 -15.43
CA VAL A 220 0.96 19.90 -16.66
C VAL A 220 0.53 18.82 -17.66
N ARG A 221 -0.56 19.06 -18.38
CA ARG A 221 -1.05 18.17 -19.44
C ARG A 221 -0.13 18.26 -20.65
N GLY A 222 0.13 17.14 -21.34
CA GLY A 222 0.99 17.11 -22.53
C GLY A 222 0.52 18.05 -23.65
N VAL A 223 -0.81 18.21 -23.84
CA VAL A 223 -1.39 19.14 -24.82
C VAL A 223 -1.14 20.64 -24.52
N ALA A 224 -0.72 20.98 -23.29
CA ALA A 224 -0.38 22.34 -22.90
C ALA A 224 1.14 22.58 -22.89
N MET A 225 1.90 21.69 -23.48
CA MET A 225 3.36 21.76 -23.62
C MET A 225 3.74 22.10 -25.08
N ASN A 226 5.01 22.43 -25.28
CA ASN A 226 5.58 22.59 -26.61
C ASN A 226 5.84 21.21 -27.27
N PRO A 227 5.95 21.15 -28.62
CA PRO A 227 6.23 19.89 -29.33
C PRO A 227 7.48 19.17 -28.88
N VAL A 228 8.51 19.89 -28.43
CA VAL A 228 9.77 19.34 -27.93
C VAL A 228 9.57 18.61 -26.57
N ASP A 229 8.59 19.01 -25.77
CA ASP A 229 8.39 18.49 -24.41
C ASP A 229 7.43 17.30 -24.36
N HIS A 230 6.52 17.20 -25.33
CA HIS A 230 5.52 16.14 -25.36
C HIS A 230 5.00 15.87 -26.78
N PRO A 231 4.75 14.60 -27.17
CA PRO A 231 4.17 14.26 -28.49
C PRO A 231 2.76 14.84 -28.75
N HIS A 232 2.06 15.33 -27.72
CA HIS A 232 0.79 16.05 -27.83
C HIS A 232 0.93 17.56 -27.75
N GLY A 233 2.17 18.06 -27.73
CA GLY A 233 2.46 19.49 -27.63
C GLY A 233 2.29 20.22 -28.98
N GLY A 234 2.20 21.55 -28.87
CA GLY A 234 2.07 22.44 -30.03
C GLY A 234 0.63 22.83 -30.35
N GLY A 235 0.48 23.54 -31.46
CA GLY A 235 -0.78 24.10 -31.95
C GLY A 235 -1.05 25.53 -31.48
N GLU A 236 -1.98 26.20 -32.11
CA GLU A 236 -2.46 27.53 -31.73
C GLU A 236 -3.65 27.45 -30.80
N GLY A 237 -3.55 28.07 -29.62
CA GLY A 237 -4.62 28.12 -28.64
C GLY A 237 -4.97 26.75 -28.04
N ARG A 238 -6.26 26.45 -27.94
CA ARG A 238 -6.77 25.22 -27.35
C ARG A 238 -6.88 24.11 -28.38
N THR A 239 -5.82 23.33 -28.56
CA THR A 239 -5.76 22.19 -29.47
C THR A 239 -6.10 20.85 -28.80
N SER A 240 -6.49 19.87 -29.62
CA SER A 240 -6.62 18.47 -29.23
C SER A 240 -5.26 17.74 -29.31
N GLY A 241 -5.18 16.50 -28.85
CA GLY A 241 -3.93 15.72 -28.87
C GLY A 241 -3.44 15.32 -30.27
N GLY A 242 -4.29 15.41 -31.32
CA GLY A 242 -3.95 15.16 -32.74
C GLY A 242 -3.56 13.69 -33.06
N ARG A 243 -3.48 12.81 -32.09
CA ARG A 243 -3.06 11.42 -32.22
C ARG A 243 -3.56 10.58 -31.03
N ASP A 244 -3.38 9.27 -31.10
CA ASP A 244 -3.70 8.39 -29.99
C ASP A 244 -2.93 8.78 -28.70
N PRO A 245 -3.56 8.62 -27.50
CA PRO A 245 -2.94 9.03 -26.26
C PRO A 245 -1.62 8.30 -25.99
N VAL A 246 -0.54 9.05 -25.89
CA VAL A 246 0.80 8.54 -25.59
C VAL A 246 1.41 9.21 -24.36
N SER A 247 2.42 8.58 -23.79
CA SER A 247 3.25 9.16 -22.74
C SER A 247 4.25 10.17 -23.32
N PRO A 248 4.96 10.97 -22.49
CA PRO A 248 6.01 11.86 -22.96
C PRO A 248 7.13 11.16 -23.76
N TRP A 249 7.28 9.87 -23.57
CA TRP A 249 8.27 9.03 -24.30
C TRP A 249 7.64 8.29 -25.50
N GLY A 250 6.44 8.66 -25.93
CA GLY A 250 5.78 8.09 -27.10
C GLY A 250 5.08 6.74 -26.87
N MET A 251 5.12 6.18 -25.67
CA MET A 251 4.46 4.89 -25.40
C MET A 251 2.93 5.06 -25.32
N PRO A 252 2.14 4.20 -26.02
CA PRO A 252 0.68 4.21 -25.91
C PRO A 252 0.21 4.05 -24.47
N THR A 253 -0.68 4.94 -24.00
CA THR A 253 -1.20 4.93 -22.64
C THR A 253 -2.45 4.07 -22.46
N LYS A 254 -3.13 3.72 -23.56
CA LYS A 254 -4.30 2.86 -23.57
C LYS A 254 -4.00 1.54 -24.29
N GLY A 255 -4.39 0.43 -23.66
CA GLY A 255 -4.30 -0.91 -24.26
C GLY A 255 -2.92 -1.56 -24.29
N TYR A 256 -1.85 -0.80 -24.29
CA TYR A 256 -0.48 -1.32 -24.35
C TYR A 256 -0.11 -2.11 -23.08
N ARG A 257 0.57 -3.25 -23.28
CA ARG A 257 1.05 -4.10 -22.18
C ARG A 257 2.42 -3.63 -21.74
N THR A 258 2.50 -2.96 -20.59
CA THR A 258 3.74 -2.37 -20.05
C THR A 258 4.60 -3.33 -19.24
N ARG A 259 4.13 -4.56 -18.91
CA ARG A 259 4.91 -5.53 -18.14
C ARG A 259 6.06 -6.08 -18.97
N SER A 260 7.30 -5.77 -18.58
CA SER A 260 8.54 -6.25 -19.20
C SER A 260 9.15 -7.46 -18.49
N ASN A 261 8.86 -7.66 -17.19
CA ASN A 261 9.44 -8.76 -16.42
C ASN A 261 8.84 -10.11 -16.82
N LYS A 262 9.57 -10.85 -17.66
CA LYS A 262 9.17 -12.19 -18.12
C LYS A 262 9.51 -13.31 -17.13
N ARG A 263 10.52 -13.14 -16.26
CA ARG A 263 11.02 -14.18 -15.34
C ARG A 263 9.96 -14.76 -14.41
N THR A 264 8.98 -13.98 -14.02
CA THR A 264 7.89 -14.41 -13.13
C THR A 264 6.57 -14.63 -13.83
N SER A 265 6.56 -14.74 -15.16
CA SER A 265 5.35 -15.02 -15.96
C SER A 265 4.79 -16.41 -15.70
N SER A 266 5.66 -17.40 -15.45
CA SER A 266 5.28 -18.77 -15.05
C SER A 266 4.51 -18.86 -13.74
N MET A 267 4.66 -17.84 -12.88
CA MET A 267 3.92 -17.72 -11.62
C MET A 267 2.52 -17.11 -11.78
N ILE A 268 2.15 -16.66 -12.97
CA ILE A 268 0.83 -16.09 -13.26
C ILE A 268 -0.03 -17.14 -13.96
N ILE A 269 -1.06 -17.64 -13.27
CA ILE A 269 -2.02 -18.60 -13.82
C ILE A 269 -2.97 -17.89 -14.78
N ARG A 270 -3.56 -16.78 -14.32
CA ARG A 270 -4.51 -15.99 -15.10
C ARG A 270 -4.27 -14.50 -14.86
N ARG A 271 -4.12 -13.77 -15.96
CA ARG A 271 -3.99 -12.29 -15.88
C ARG A 271 -5.32 -11.64 -15.52
N ARG A 272 -5.28 -10.41 -15.03
CA ARG A 272 -6.49 -9.60 -14.83
C ARG A 272 -7.24 -9.45 -16.16
N LYS A 273 -8.55 -9.51 -16.12
CA LYS A 273 -9.37 -9.08 -17.26
C LYS A 273 -9.16 -7.59 -17.48
N LYS A 274 -9.15 -7.17 -18.74
CA LYS A 274 -9.14 -5.74 -19.11
C LYS A 274 -10.46 -5.08 -18.76
#